data_a046a21ef34aab0d4acb0c549b84f0f6
#
_entry.id   a046a21ef34aab0d4acb0c549b84f0f6
#
_cell.length_a   1.000
_cell.length_b   1.000
_cell.length_c   1.000
_cell.angle_alpha   90.00
_cell.angle_beta   90.00
_cell.angle_gamma   90.00
#
_symmetry.space_group_name_H-M   'P 1'
#
loop_
_entity.id
_entity.type
_entity.pdbx_description
1 polymer ?
#
loop_
_entity_poly.entity_id
_entity_poly.type
_entity_poly.pdbx_seq_one_letter_code
_entity_poly.pdbx_strand_id
1 'polypeptide(L)'
;MDIEGYHSFLDYYEKIRKRTLRVARCIPAEKIDWTYREGRFTLGDLLRHIAAIERFMYAENAQFKPSTYAGHGKDLADGIRRIMEFVEGTHRESMGIFRAIVSEDLNKKCVTPDGAPITLWKWLRAMAEHEIHHRGQIYLYLGLLDVPTPPLYGLTSEEVADRSIISGGTLPLPGSDRRI
;
A
#
# COMPACT_ATOMS: atom_id res chain seq x y z
N MET A 1 -5.11 5.88 18.18
CA MET A 1 -3.98 6.66 17.61
C MET A 1 -4.62 7.76 16.80
N ASP A 2 -4.59 8.96 17.31
CA ASP A 2 -5.10 10.11 16.59
C ASP A 2 -4.11 10.46 15.48
N ILE A 3 -4.62 10.89 14.32
CA ILE A 3 -3.77 11.41 13.26
C ILE A 3 -3.34 12.81 13.72
N GLU A 4 -2.21 12.91 14.42
CA GLU A 4 -1.58 14.17 14.72
C GLU A 4 -1.07 14.80 13.42
N GLY A 5 -1.91 15.64 12.83
CA GLY A 5 -1.61 16.32 11.58
C GLY A 5 -1.91 15.45 10.34
N TYR A 6 -2.90 15.85 9.59
CA TYR A 6 -3.32 15.16 8.36
C TYR A 6 -2.20 15.03 7.32
N HIS A 7 -1.33 16.01 7.21
CA HIS A 7 -0.15 15.96 6.34
C HIS A 7 0.82 14.83 6.72
N SER A 8 1.00 14.59 8.03
CA SER A 8 1.83 13.48 8.52
C SER A 8 1.26 12.12 8.11
N PHE A 9 -0.07 11.98 8.10
CA PHE A 9 -0.72 10.77 7.58
C PHE A 9 -0.48 10.58 6.08
N LEU A 10 -0.57 11.63 5.26
CA LEU A 10 -0.30 11.53 3.84
C LEU A 10 1.14 11.12 3.56
N ASP A 11 2.11 11.70 4.28
CA ASP A 11 3.52 11.29 4.19
C ASP A 11 3.74 9.82 4.60
N TYR A 12 3.02 9.37 5.62
CA TYR A 12 3.04 7.97 6.04
C TYR A 12 2.46 7.05 4.96
N TYR A 13 1.34 7.41 4.36
CA TYR A 13 0.70 6.63 3.32
C TYR A 13 1.56 6.55 2.04
N GLU A 14 2.21 7.64 1.65
CA GLU A 14 3.22 7.64 0.58
C GLU A 14 4.38 6.64 0.87
N LYS A 15 4.82 6.53 2.12
CA LYS A 15 5.85 5.55 2.51
C LYS A 15 5.32 4.12 2.40
N ILE A 16 4.04 3.88 2.70
CA ILE A 16 3.40 2.57 2.51
C ILE A 16 3.40 2.23 1.02
N ARG A 17 2.93 3.13 0.15
CA ARG A 17 2.91 2.95 -1.30
C ARG A 17 4.30 2.66 -1.88
N LYS A 18 5.31 3.41 -1.47
CA LYS A 18 6.70 3.17 -1.90
C LYS A 18 7.19 1.77 -1.55
N ARG A 19 6.80 1.23 -0.39
CA ARG A 19 7.12 -0.16 -0.02
C ARG A 19 6.37 -1.16 -0.89
N THR A 20 5.09 -0.92 -1.17
CA THR A 20 4.29 -1.76 -2.07
C THR A 20 4.88 -1.79 -3.47
N LEU A 21 5.26 -0.64 -4.04
CA LEU A 21 5.91 -0.56 -5.35
C LEU A 21 7.27 -1.27 -5.38
N ARG A 22 8.05 -1.23 -4.29
CA ARG A 22 9.31 -2.00 -4.21
C ARG A 22 9.07 -3.50 -4.36
N VAL A 23 8.05 -4.04 -3.69
CA VAL A 23 7.67 -5.45 -3.80
C VAL A 23 7.10 -5.76 -5.17
N ALA A 24 6.23 -4.91 -5.70
CA ALA A 24 5.62 -5.08 -7.03
C ALA A 24 6.67 -5.16 -8.14
N ARG A 25 7.75 -4.39 -8.06
CA ARG A 25 8.86 -4.42 -9.03
C ARG A 25 9.68 -5.71 -9.02
N CYS A 26 9.51 -6.56 -8.00
CA CYS A 26 10.14 -7.89 -7.97
C CYS A 26 9.33 -8.93 -8.76
N ILE A 27 8.09 -8.62 -9.18
CA ILE A 27 7.24 -9.57 -9.89
C ILE A 27 7.80 -9.81 -11.29
N PRO A 28 8.18 -11.07 -11.66
CA PRO A 28 8.56 -11.40 -13.01
C PRO A 28 7.37 -11.20 -13.95
N ALA A 29 7.62 -10.61 -15.13
CA ALA A 29 6.53 -10.25 -16.07
C ALA A 29 5.67 -11.46 -16.47
N GLU A 30 6.29 -12.62 -16.66
CA GLU A 30 5.63 -13.88 -17.01
C GLU A 30 4.83 -14.51 -15.86
N LYS A 31 5.01 -14.00 -14.64
CA LYS A 31 4.30 -14.46 -13.42
C LYS A 31 3.15 -13.54 -13.03
N ILE A 32 2.86 -12.50 -13.79
CA ILE A 32 1.83 -11.51 -13.42
C ILE A 32 0.44 -12.13 -13.23
N ASP A 33 0.12 -13.18 -13.98
CA ASP A 33 -1.13 -13.94 -13.89
C ASP A 33 -1.04 -15.17 -12.98
N TRP A 34 0.07 -15.34 -12.25
CA TRP A 34 0.23 -16.46 -11.35
C TRP A 34 -0.60 -16.29 -10.07
N THR A 35 -1.19 -17.39 -9.61
CA THR A 35 -1.86 -17.53 -8.32
C THR A 35 -1.52 -18.86 -7.69
N TYR A 36 -1.53 -18.96 -6.38
CA TYR A 36 -1.26 -20.22 -5.66
C TYR A 36 -2.39 -21.25 -5.81
N ARG A 37 -3.58 -20.83 -6.22
CA ARG A 37 -4.75 -21.67 -6.39
C ARG A 37 -5.74 -21.03 -7.35
N GLU A 38 -6.34 -21.81 -8.23
CA GLU A 38 -7.43 -21.37 -9.10
C GLU A 38 -8.56 -20.68 -8.33
N GLY A 39 -9.13 -19.62 -8.91
CA GLY A 39 -10.18 -18.81 -8.28
C GLY A 39 -9.71 -17.86 -7.19
N ARG A 40 -8.39 -17.71 -6.99
CA ARG A 40 -7.80 -16.71 -6.09
C ARG A 40 -7.16 -15.59 -6.89
N PHE A 41 -6.93 -14.45 -6.26
CA PHE A 41 -6.26 -13.32 -6.88
C PHE A 41 -4.91 -13.75 -7.45
N THR A 42 -4.65 -13.32 -8.67
CA THR A 42 -3.32 -13.36 -9.25
C THR A 42 -2.46 -12.23 -8.69
N LEU A 43 -1.15 -12.24 -8.96
CA LEU A 43 -0.29 -11.10 -8.64
C LEU A 43 -0.78 -9.81 -9.29
N GLY A 44 -1.23 -9.90 -10.56
CA GLY A 44 -1.81 -8.77 -11.28
C GLY A 44 -3.14 -8.29 -10.68
N ASP A 45 -4.02 -9.21 -10.26
CA ASP A 45 -5.27 -8.86 -9.60
C ASP A 45 -5.03 -8.13 -8.29
N LEU A 46 -4.06 -8.56 -7.47
CA LEU A 46 -3.71 -7.89 -6.23
C LEU A 46 -3.26 -6.44 -6.46
N LEU A 47 -2.42 -6.20 -7.47
CA LEU A 47 -1.96 -4.85 -7.79
C LEU A 47 -3.09 -3.96 -8.31
N ARG A 48 -3.93 -4.47 -9.24
CA ARG A 48 -5.09 -3.75 -9.75
C ARG A 48 -6.10 -3.47 -8.64
N HIS A 49 -6.33 -4.45 -7.75
CA HIS A 49 -7.23 -4.29 -6.60
C HIS A 49 -6.75 -3.19 -5.65
N ILE A 50 -5.49 -3.21 -5.22
CA ILE A 50 -4.93 -2.15 -4.37
C ILE A 50 -5.15 -0.77 -5.00
N ALA A 51 -4.86 -0.64 -6.29
CA ALA A 51 -4.95 0.63 -7.01
C ALA A 51 -6.40 1.09 -7.22
N ALA A 52 -7.26 0.18 -7.69
CA ALA A 52 -8.66 0.50 -8.00
C ALA A 52 -9.46 0.81 -6.73
N ILE A 53 -9.26 0.06 -5.65
CA ILE A 53 -10.01 0.29 -4.41
C ILE A 53 -9.58 1.60 -3.72
N GLU A 54 -8.30 1.96 -3.78
CA GLU A 54 -7.83 3.25 -3.31
C GLU A 54 -8.53 4.38 -4.06
N ARG A 55 -8.49 4.34 -5.40
CA ARG A 55 -8.99 5.44 -6.22
C ARG A 55 -10.51 5.49 -6.27
N PHE A 56 -11.17 4.36 -6.51
CA PHE A 56 -12.60 4.31 -6.84
C PHE A 56 -13.50 4.02 -5.63
N MET A 57 -12.93 3.74 -4.47
CA MET A 57 -13.67 3.61 -3.23
C MET A 57 -13.18 4.61 -2.18
N TYR A 58 -11.96 4.49 -1.68
CA TYR A 58 -11.49 5.33 -0.58
C TYR A 58 -11.41 6.81 -0.96
N ALA A 59 -10.90 7.14 -2.15
CA ALA A 59 -10.82 8.52 -2.59
C ALA A 59 -12.18 9.12 -2.96
N GLU A 60 -13.13 8.33 -3.46
CA GLU A 60 -14.50 8.78 -3.66
C GLU A 60 -15.22 9.03 -2.33
N ASN A 61 -15.12 8.09 -1.39
CA ASN A 61 -15.73 8.25 -0.07
C ASN A 61 -15.10 9.39 0.73
N ALA A 62 -13.83 9.70 0.50
CA ALA A 62 -13.17 10.86 1.11
C ALA A 62 -13.71 12.20 0.62
N GLN A 63 -14.36 12.22 -0.53
CA GLN A 63 -15.13 13.36 -1.07
C GLN A 63 -16.62 13.29 -0.68
N PHE A 64 -17.00 12.37 0.21
CA PHE A 64 -18.40 12.09 0.58
C PHE A 64 -19.27 11.64 -0.61
N LYS A 65 -18.65 11.00 -1.62
CA LYS A 65 -19.30 10.39 -2.77
C LYS A 65 -19.42 8.89 -2.60
N PRO A 66 -20.38 8.24 -3.26
CA PRO A 66 -20.45 6.77 -3.27
C PRO A 66 -19.25 6.17 -3.98
N SER A 67 -18.88 4.93 -3.62
CA SER A 67 -17.85 4.16 -4.32
C SER A 67 -18.27 3.91 -5.78
N THR A 68 -17.28 4.03 -6.68
CA THR A 68 -17.40 3.66 -8.09
C THR A 68 -16.50 2.45 -8.42
N TYR A 69 -16.03 1.73 -7.41
CA TYR A 69 -15.20 0.53 -7.58
C TYR A 69 -15.97 -0.57 -8.30
N ALA A 70 -15.47 -0.97 -9.49
CA ALA A 70 -16.11 -1.97 -10.35
C ALA A 70 -15.34 -3.31 -10.43
N GLY A 71 -14.27 -3.46 -9.63
CA GLY A 71 -13.46 -4.68 -9.62
C GLY A 71 -11.98 -4.44 -9.93
N HIS A 72 -11.30 -5.52 -10.29
CA HIS A 72 -9.84 -5.56 -10.48
C HIS A 72 -9.42 -6.39 -11.72
N GLY A 73 -10.30 -6.45 -12.71
CA GLY A 73 -10.11 -7.23 -13.93
C GLY A 73 -8.99 -6.70 -14.85
N LYS A 74 -8.63 -7.51 -15.84
CA LYS A 74 -7.62 -7.16 -16.87
C LYS A 74 -8.01 -5.98 -17.75
N ASP A 75 -9.30 -5.67 -17.81
CA ASP A 75 -9.85 -4.50 -18.48
C ASP A 75 -9.31 -3.18 -17.95
N LEU A 76 -8.94 -3.13 -16.67
CA LEU A 76 -8.29 -1.96 -16.07
C LEU A 76 -6.85 -1.77 -16.56
N ALA A 77 -6.09 -2.86 -16.62
CA ALA A 77 -4.72 -2.87 -17.12
C ALA A 77 -4.25 -4.33 -17.31
N ASP A 78 -3.65 -4.65 -18.45
CA ASP A 78 -3.13 -5.98 -18.75
C ASP A 78 -1.61 -5.96 -18.96
N GLY A 79 -0.91 -6.91 -18.34
CA GLY A 79 0.55 -7.01 -18.33
C GLY A 79 1.22 -6.05 -17.34
N ILE A 80 2.39 -6.46 -16.83
CA ILE A 80 3.10 -5.78 -15.71
C ILE A 80 3.30 -4.28 -15.96
N ARG A 81 3.69 -3.88 -17.17
CA ARG A 81 3.95 -2.47 -17.48
C ARG A 81 2.70 -1.61 -17.31
N ARG A 82 1.57 -2.03 -17.92
CA ARG A 82 0.31 -1.29 -17.83
C ARG A 82 -0.27 -1.29 -16.41
N ILE A 83 -0.11 -2.41 -15.69
CA ILE A 83 -0.51 -2.50 -14.28
C ILE A 83 0.28 -1.51 -13.44
N MET A 84 1.60 -1.40 -13.60
CA MET A 84 2.41 -0.43 -12.85
C MET A 84 2.06 1.01 -13.20
N GLU A 85 1.83 1.33 -14.48
CA GLU A 85 1.34 2.63 -14.93
C GLU A 85 -0.02 2.98 -14.28
N PHE A 86 -0.95 2.01 -14.23
CA PHE A 86 -2.25 2.15 -13.59
C PHE A 86 -2.11 2.39 -12.07
N VAL A 87 -1.32 1.59 -11.36
CA VAL A 87 -1.08 1.74 -9.93
C VAL A 87 -0.50 3.11 -9.58
N GLU A 88 0.50 3.57 -10.33
CA GLU A 88 1.14 4.87 -10.09
C GLU A 88 0.25 6.05 -10.52
N GLY A 89 -0.55 5.88 -11.59
CA GLY A 89 -1.48 6.88 -12.08
C GLY A 89 -2.63 7.14 -11.11
N THR A 90 -3.35 6.08 -10.75
CA THR A 90 -4.47 6.17 -9.80
C THR A 90 -4.04 6.66 -8.42
N HIS A 91 -2.85 6.27 -7.97
CA HIS A 91 -2.30 6.78 -6.70
C HIS A 91 -2.06 8.30 -6.76
N ARG A 92 -1.49 8.84 -7.85
CA ARG A 92 -1.33 10.30 -8.00
C ARG A 92 -2.66 11.04 -7.94
N GLU A 93 -3.70 10.50 -8.59
CA GLU A 93 -5.05 11.06 -8.54
C GLU A 93 -5.62 11.04 -7.12
N SER A 94 -5.54 9.89 -6.43
CA SER A 94 -6.00 9.73 -5.05
C SER A 94 -5.30 10.70 -4.10
N MET A 95 -3.97 10.84 -4.23
CA MET A 95 -3.20 11.77 -3.40
C MET A 95 -3.57 13.23 -3.68
N GLY A 96 -3.95 13.58 -4.92
CA GLY A 96 -4.51 14.89 -5.25
C GLY A 96 -5.82 15.16 -4.48
N ILE A 97 -6.71 14.18 -4.46
CA ILE A 97 -7.97 14.23 -3.71
C ILE A 97 -7.70 14.35 -2.20
N PHE A 98 -6.84 13.49 -1.66
CA PHE A 98 -6.53 13.50 -0.23
C PHE A 98 -5.90 14.82 0.22
N ARG A 99 -5.00 15.41 -0.55
CA ARG A 99 -4.40 16.72 -0.23
C ARG A 99 -5.40 17.87 -0.19
N ALA A 100 -6.55 17.72 -0.85
CA ALA A 100 -7.62 18.72 -0.85
C ALA A 100 -8.58 18.61 0.35
N ILE A 101 -8.47 17.53 1.16
CA ILE A 101 -9.30 17.36 2.35
C ILE A 101 -8.88 18.36 3.42
N VAL A 102 -9.85 19.07 4.00
CA VAL A 102 -9.62 19.96 5.12
C VAL A 102 -9.74 19.22 6.46
N SER A 103 -9.04 19.70 7.47
CA SER A 103 -8.96 19.01 8.77
C SER A 103 -10.34 18.77 9.43
N GLU A 104 -11.28 19.69 9.21
CA GLU A 104 -12.66 19.61 9.72
C GLU A 104 -13.42 18.42 9.15
N ASP A 105 -13.09 17.99 7.92
CA ASP A 105 -13.75 16.86 7.26
C ASP A 105 -13.32 15.51 7.85
N LEU A 106 -12.15 15.42 8.45
CA LEU A 106 -11.64 14.17 9.03
C LEU A 106 -12.57 13.56 10.08
N ASN A 107 -13.30 14.40 10.82
CA ASN A 107 -14.25 13.97 11.85
C ASN A 107 -15.67 13.74 11.31
N LYS A 108 -15.95 14.10 10.06
CA LYS A 108 -17.25 13.85 9.43
C LYS A 108 -17.42 12.36 9.10
N LYS A 109 -18.68 11.97 8.90
CA LYS A 109 -19.01 10.60 8.48
C LYS A 109 -19.08 10.54 6.95
N CYS A 110 -18.33 9.61 6.38
CA CYS A 110 -18.57 9.09 5.04
C CYS A 110 -19.34 7.76 5.13
N VAL A 111 -19.79 7.26 3.99
CA VAL A 111 -20.59 6.03 3.91
C VAL A 111 -19.76 4.97 3.20
N THR A 112 -19.59 3.81 3.85
CA THR A 112 -18.94 2.64 3.29
C THR A 112 -19.80 1.98 2.19
N PRO A 113 -19.25 1.11 1.33
CA PRO A 113 -20.05 0.46 0.27
C PRO A 113 -21.25 -0.36 0.77
N ASP A 114 -21.20 -0.86 2.00
CA ASP A 114 -22.32 -1.57 2.65
C ASP A 114 -23.34 -0.64 3.32
N GLY A 115 -23.17 0.67 3.18
CA GLY A 115 -24.08 1.68 3.72
C GLY A 115 -23.80 2.10 5.16
N ALA A 116 -22.78 1.55 5.82
CA ALA A 116 -22.46 1.91 7.20
C ALA A 116 -21.72 3.27 7.29
N PRO A 117 -22.11 4.14 8.26
CA PRO A 117 -21.40 5.39 8.47
C PRO A 117 -20.08 5.17 9.23
N ILE A 118 -18.98 5.66 8.68
CA ILE A 118 -17.65 5.62 9.31
C ILE A 118 -17.03 7.01 9.35
N THR A 119 -16.29 7.32 10.41
CA THR A 119 -15.55 8.59 10.48
C THR A 119 -14.41 8.57 9.46
N LEU A 120 -14.26 9.64 8.68
CA LEU A 120 -13.32 9.70 7.54
C LEU A 120 -11.89 9.30 7.93
N TRP A 121 -11.35 9.82 9.03
CA TRP A 121 -9.99 9.45 9.46
C TRP A 121 -9.84 7.94 9.77
N LYS A 122 -10.91 7.28 10.29
CA LYS A 122 -10.91 5.81 10.49
C LYS A 122 -10.90 5.08 9.17
N TRP A 123 -11.63 5.62 8.19
CA TRP A 123 -11.69 5.04 6.84
C TRP A 123 -10.35 5.15 6.12
N LEU A 124 -9.66 6.28 6.23
CA LEU A 124 -8.31 6.45 5.69
C LEU A 124 -7.28 5.53 6.35
N ARG A 125 -7.41 5.24 7.64
CA ARG A 125 -6.60 4.20 8.31
C ARG A 125 -6.87 2.83 7.73
N ALA A 126 -8.15 2.46 7.56
CA ALA A 126 -8.53 1.19 6.96
C ALA A 126 -7.95 1.03 5.54
N MET A 127 -7.89 2.12 4.76
CA MET A 127 -7.19 2.13 3.46
C MET A 127 -5.72 1.74 3.58
N ALA A 128 -5.00 2.34 4.52
CA ALA A 128 -3.59 2.01 4.73
C ALA A 128 -3.39 0.55 5.18
N GLU A 129 -4.24 0.06 6.08
CA GLU A 129 -4.23 -1.33 6.54
C GLU A 129 -4.55 -2.31 5.41
N HIS A 130 -5.51 -1.98 4.55
CA HIS A 130 -5.88 -2.75 3.37
C HIS A 130 -4.72 -2.92 2.38
N GLU A 131 -4.00 -1.84 2.08
CA GLU A 131 -2.82 -1.92 1.22
C GLU A 131 -1.71 -2.77 1.84
N ILE A 132 -1.45 -2.61 3.14
CA ILE A 132 -0.45 -3.41 3.87
C ILE A 132 -0.82 -4.90 3.82
N HIS A 133 -2.11 -5.23 4.00
CA HIS A 133 -2.62 -6.60 3.92
C HIS A 133 -2.33 -7.23 2.55
N HIS A 134 -2.73 -6.58 1.47
CA HIS A 134 -2.53 -7.12 0.12
C HIS A 134 -1.06 -7.12 -0.32
N ARG A 135 -0.25 -6.16 0.10
CA ARG A 135 1.19 -6.20 -0.08
C ARG A 135 1.80 -7.43 0.59
N GLY A 136 1.33 -7.80 1.78
CA GLY A 136 1.75 -9.03 2.47
C GLY A 136 1.43 -10.28 1.66
N GLN A 137 0.29 -10.32 0.98
CA GLN A 137 -0.07 -11.42 0.07
C GLN A 137 0.88 -11.47 -1.14
N ILE A 138 1.19 -10.33 -1.77
CA ILE A 138 2.15 -10.28 -2.88
C ILE A 138 3.52 -10.78 -2.41
N TYR A 139 3.96 -10.37 -1.23
CA TYR A 139 5.23 -10.79 -0.65
C TYR A 139 5.28 -12.31 -0.43
N LEU A 140 4.19 -12.87 0.11
CA LEU A 140 4.04 -14.32 0.28
C LEU A 140 4.07 -15.06 -1.07
N TYR A 141 3.37 -14.54 -2.09
CA TYR A 141 3.34 -15.16 -3.42
C TYR A 141 4.71 -15.18 -4.08
N LEU A 142 5.48 -14.10 -3.93
CA LEU A 142 6.87 -14.05 -4.43
C LEU A 142 7.75 -15.08 -3.72
N GLY A 143 7.57 -15.27 -2.41
CA GLY A 143 8.25 -16.34 -1.67
C GLY A 143 7.90 -17.75 -2.16
N LEU A 144 6.62 -18.00 -2.50
CA LEU A 144 6.19 -19.28 -3.10
C LEU A 144 6.74 -19.53 -4.50
N LEU A 145 7.17 -18.46 -5.18
CA LEU A 145 7.81 -18.50 -6.50
C LEU A 145 9.34 -18.48 -6.41
N ASP A 146 9.92 -18.55 -5.22
CA ASP A 146 11.36 -18.40 -4.96
C ASP A 146 11.95 -17.10 -5.54
N VAL A 147 11.15 -16.03 -5.63
CA VAL A 147 11.58 -14.71 -6.08
C VAL A 147 12.13 -13.92 -4.90
N PRO A 148 13.42 -13.51 -4.93
CA PRO A 148 14.01 -12.69 -3.89
C PRO A 148 13.29 -11.36 -3.73
N THR A 149 12.98 -10.98 -2.49
CA THR A 149 12.33 -9.71 -2.16
C THR A 149 13.19 -8.91 -1.17
N PRO A 150 13.27 -7.58 -1.29
CA PRO A 150 14.04 -6.77 -0.36
C PRO A 150 13.34 -6.71 1.00
N PRO A 151 14.08 -6.60 2.11
CA PRO A 151 13.50 -6.37 3.43
C PRO A 151 12.71 -5.05 3.43
N LEU A 152 11.44 -5.10 3.86
CA LEU A 152 10.51 -3.95 3.78
C LEU A 152 10.91 -2.78 4.69
N TYR A 153 11.56 -3.10 5.81
CA TYR A 153 11.93 -2.14 6.85
C TYR A 153 13.44 -1.93 6.97
N GLY A 154 14.20 -2.38 5.98
CA GLY A 154 15.62 -2.10 5.82
C GLY A 154 16.57 -3.19 6.34
N LEU A 155 16.12 -4.07 7.22
CA LEU A 155 16.89 -5.19 7.76
C LEU A 155 16.11 -6.49 7.67
N THR A 156 16.80 -7.63 7.50
CA THR A 156 16.23 -8.96 7.71
C THR A 156 16.17 -9.29 9.21
N SER A 157 15.45 -10.36 9.57
CA SER A 157 15.41 -10.83 10.96
C SER A 157 16.78 -11.20 11.48
N GLU A 158 17.61 -11.84 10.64
CA GLU A 158 18.97 -12.24 10.95
C GLU A 158 19.85 -11.02 11.20
N GLU A 159 19.81 -10.02 10.33
CA GLU A 159 20.54 -8.75 10.49
C GLU A 159 20.10 -8.00 11.76
N VAL A 160 18.80 -8.03 12.10
CA VAL A 160 18.30 -7.45 13.37
C VAL A 160 18.87 -8.22 14.56
N ALA A 161 18.85 -9.56 14.52
CA ALA A 161 19.39 -10.39 15.59
C ALA A 161 20.88 -10.11 15.82
N ASP A 162 21.68 -10.13 14.75
CA ASP A 162 23.12 -9.89 14.81
C ASP A 162 23.45 -8.51 15.41
N ARG A 163 22.75 -7.48 14.94
CA ARG A 163 22.96 -6.10 15.44
C ARG A 163 22.48 -5.91 16.88
N SER A 164 21.44 -6.65 17.29
CA SER A 164 20.91 -6.59 18.66
C SER A 164 21.85 -7.23 19.68
N ILE A 165 22.55 -8.31 19.30
CA ILE A 165 23.53 -8.99 20.15
C ILE A 165 24.78 -8.13 20.36
N ILE A 166 25.22 -7.41 19.32
CA ILE A 166 26.39 -6.51 19.39
C ILE A 166 26.09 -5.27 20.26
N SER A 167 24.83 -4.89 20.42
CA SER A 167 24.38 -3.69 21.17
C SER A 167 24.35 -3.86 22.69
N GLY A 168 24.98 -4.88 23.28
CA GLY A 168 25.32 -4.90 24.71
C GLY A 168 26.32 -3.81 25.11
N GLY A 169 26.76 -2.96 24.17
CA GLY A 169 27.57 -1.75 24.35
C GLY A 169 26.93 -0.63 23.55
N THR A 170 26.66 0.49 24.20
CA THR A 170 26.15 1.79 23.76
C THR A 170 25.87 1.95 22.26
N LEU A 171 24.61 2.12 21.88
CA LEU A 171 24.19 2.48 20.51
C LEU A 171 24.96 3.70 20.01
N PRO A 172 25.65 3.63 18.86
CA PRO A 172 26.11 4.83 18.20
C PRO A 172 24.89 5.62 17.72
N LEU A 173 24.83 6.88 18.08
CA LEU A 173 23.79 7.81 17.62
C LEU A 173 23.76 7.84 16.07
N PRO A 174 22.58 7.89 15.43
CA PRO A 174 22.48 7.99 13.98
C PRO A 174 23.01 9.34 13.50
N GLY A 175 24.22 9.37 12.94
CA GLY A 175 24.78 10.62 12.45
C GLY A 175 26.21 10.62 11.94
N SER A 176 26.94 9.51 11.94
CA SER A 176 28.29 9.49 11.38
C SER A 176 28.47 8.34 10.38
N ASP A 177 28.80 8.74 9.16
CA ASP A 177 29.16 7.96 7.99
C ASP A 177 28.03 7.35 7.15
N ARG A 178 27.45 8.23 6.32
CA ARG A 178 27.10 7.83 4.97
C ARG A 178 28.14 8.42 4.03
N ARG A 179 29.15 7.64 3.67
CA ARG A 179 29.86 7.81 2.40
C ARG A 179 29.50 6.63 1.51
N ILE A 180 29.00 7.04 0.37
CA ILE A 180 28.82 6.38 -0.92
C ILE A 180 27.57 5.51 -1.01
#